data_e8378cb456bb791305eaec006e355e7a
#
_entry.id   e8378cb456bb791305eaec006e355e7a
#
_cell.length_a   1.000
_cell.length_b   1.000
_cell.length_c   1.000
_cell.angle_alpha   90.00
_cell.angle_beta   90.00
_cell.angle_gamma   90.00
#
_symmetry.space_group_name_H-M   'P 1'
#
loop_
_entity.id
_entity.type
_entity.pdbx_description
1 polymer ?
#
loop_
_entity_poly.entity_id
_entity_poly.type
_entity_poly.pdbx_seq_one_letter_code
_entity_poly.pdbx_strand_id
1 'polypeptide(L)'
;KGREEGEREVKVLGSGCARCIEQERNVRAALGELGVDTQVEHVTDPTRIAAYGVMSTPALVVRGRVVAYGRVLTKEEALKILKESLENPL
;
A
#
# COMPACT_ATOMS: atom_id res chain seq x y z
N LYS A 1 6.29 21.19 6.83
CA LYS A 1 6.23 20.81 6.67
C LYS A 1 6.03 19.99 6.34
N GLY A 2 6.04 19.57 5.98
CA GLY A 2 5.92 18.87 5.57
C GLY A 2 5.76 17.98 5.41
N ARG A 3 5.47 17.30 5.29
CA ARG A 3 5.26 16.46 5.03
C ARG A 3 5.36 15.89 4.33
N GLU A 4 5.67 15.51 4.18
CA GLU A 4 5.87 14.97 3.46
C GLU A 4 5.45 14.66 2.64
N GLU A 5 5.44 15.18 2.17
CA GLU A 5 4.99 15.06 1.35
C GLU A 5 5.30 14.29 0.37
N GLY A 6 6.02 14.29 -0.28
CA GLY A 6 6.33 13.34 -1.21
C GLY A 6 6.24 12.00 -0.66
N GLU A 7 6.16 12.01 0.56
CA GLU A 7 6.08 10.81 1.25
C GLU A 7 4.71 10.30 1.24
N ARG A 8 4.42 9.34 0.47
CA ARG A 8 3.13 8.69 0.46
C ARG A 8 3.03 7.77 1.65
N GLU A 9 1.94 7.82 2.34
CA GLU A 9 1.73 6.91 3.45
C GLU A 9 1.42 5.50 2.99
N VAL A 10 0.86 5.36 1.81
CA VAL A 10 0.45 4.06 1.29
C VAL A 10 1.09 3.81 -0.05
N LYS A 11 1.73 2.67 -0.20
CA LYS A 11 2.35 2.28 -1.46
C LYS A 11 1.97 0.85 -1.81
N VAL A 12 1.77 0.62 -3.10
CA VAL A 12 1.55 -0.73 -3.62
C VAL A 12 2.76 -1.09 -4.44
N LEU A 13 3.42 -2.16 -4.08
CA LEU A 13 4.63 -2.60 -4.76
C LEU A 13 4.30 -3.69 -5.76
N GLY A 14 4.79 -3.55 -6.97
CA GLY A 14 4.58 -4.56 -7.97
C GLY A 14 4.89 -4.06 -9.36
N SER A 15 4.96 -4.96 -10.30
CA SER A 15 5.41 -4.63 -11.65
C SER A 15 4.30 -4.09 -12.56
N GLY A 16 3.11 -3.86 -12.02
CA GLY A 16 2.03 -3.31 -12.84
C GLY A 16 1.17 -4.35 -13.52
N CYS A 17 1.28 -5.59 -13.11
CA CYS A 17 0.43 -6.64 -13.66
C CYS A 17 -1.00 -6.47 -13.13
N ALA A 18 -1.91 -7.28 -13.67
CA ALA A 18 -3.32 -7.17 -13.32
C ALA A 18 -3.54 -7.28 -11.81
N ARG A 19 -2.79 -8.15 -11.15
CA ARG A 19 -2.95 -8.34 -9.70
C ARG A 19 -2.54 -7.09 -8.94
N CYS A 20 -1.47 -6.44 -9.38
CA CYS A 20 -1.00 -5.21 -8.72
C CYS A 20 -2.01 -4.09 -8.91
N ILE A 21 -2.60 -4.02 -10.09
CA ILE A 21 -3.61 -3.01 -10.39
C ILE A 21 -4.85 -3.24 -9.55
N GLU A 22 -5.25 -4.50 -9.41
CA GLU A 22 -6.41 -4.83 -8.59
C GLU A 22 -6.14 -4.49 -7.13
N GLN A 23 -4.94 -4.75 -6.65
CA GLN A 23 -4.57 -4.41 -5.28
C GLN A 23 -4.67 -2.90 -5.07
N GLU A 24 -4.16 -2.13 -6.01
CA GLU A 24 -4.23 -0.68 -5.89
C GLU A 24 -5.67 -0.20 -5.86
N ARG A 25 -6.51 -0.78 -6.71
CA ARG A 25 -7.92 -0.40 -6.75
C ARG A 25 -8.60 -0.68 -5.41
N ASN A 26 -8.33 -1.86 -4.86
CA ASN A 26 -8.95 -2.24 -3.59
C ASN A 26 -8.46 -1.38 -2.45
N VAL A 27 -7.18 -1.02 -2.48
CA VAL A 27 -6.61 -0.16 -1.46
C VAL A 27 -7.21 1.24 -1.53
N ARG A 28 -7.35 1.78 -2.74
CA ARG A 28 -7.96 3.10 -2.89
C ARG A 28 -9.40 3.11 -2.42
N ALA A 29 -10.13 2.04 -2.71
CA ALA A 29 -11.51 1.95 -2.25
C ALA A 29 -11.60 1.90 -0.73
N ALA A 30 -10.67 1.16 -0.12
CA ALA A 30 -10.66 1.06 1.34
C ALA A 30 -10.32 2.40 1.98
N LEU A 31 -9.35 3.11 1.41
CA LEU A 31 -8.99 4.43 1.94
C LEU A 31 -10.16 5.39 1.84
N GLY A 32 -10.92 5.30 0.73
CA GLY A 32 -12.09 6.14 0.58
C GLY A 32 -13.12 5.88 1.65
N GLU A 33 -13.31 4.63 2.01
CA GLU A 33 -14.25 4.29 3.06
C GLU A 33 -13.81 4.77 4.43
N LEU A 34 -12.50 4.78 4.66
CA LEU A 34 -11.97 5.25 5.92
C LEU A 34 -11.97 6.78 6.00
N GLY A 35 -12.21 7.43 4.89
CA GLY A 35 -12.16 8.88 4.86
C GLY A 35 -10.75 9.42 4.92
N VAL A 36 -9.79 8.61 4.55
CA VAL A 36 -8.39 9.03 4.57
C VAL A 36 -8.03 9.61 3.22
N ASP A 37 -7.57 10.84 3.23
CA ASP A 37 -7.22 11.55 2.01
C ASP A 37 -5.72 11.45 1.78
N THR A 38 -5.28 10.30 1.34
CA THR A 38 -3.88 10.09 1.04
C THR A 38 -3.76 9.48 -0.34
N GLN A 39 -2.63 9.73 -0.96
CA GLN A 39 -2.38 9.19 -2.28
C GLN A 39 -1.71 7.83 -2.16
N VAL A 40 -2.00 7.00 -3.13
CA VAL A 40 -1.40 5.68 -3.21
C VAL A 40 -0.35 5.71 -4.31
N GLU A 41 0.86 5.40 -3.95
CA GLU A 41 1.94 5.33 -4.92
C GLU A 41 2.10 3.88 -5.39
N HIS A 42 2.18 3.70 -6.70
CA HIS A 42 2.40 2.36 -7.25
C HIS A 42 3.89 2.27 -7.61
N VAL A 43 4.62 1.52 -6.85
CA VAL A 43 6.07 1.37 -7.03
C VAL A 43 6.33 0.17 -7.93
N THR A 44 6.91 0.43 -9.09
CA THR A 44 7.16 -0.62 -10.07
C THR A 44 8.63 -0.95 -10.24
N ASP A 45 9.51 -0.13 -9.69
CA ASP A 45 10.95 -0.30 -9.82
C ASP A 45 11.41 -1.50 -9.00
N PRO A 46 11.97 -2.54 -9.64
CA PRO A 46 12.40 -3.73 -8.90
C PRO A 46 13.41 -3.42 -7.80
N THR A 47 14.27 -2.44 -8.02
CA THR A 47 15.27 -2.09 -7.01
C THR A 47 14.61 -1.52 -5.77
N ARG A 48 13.61 -0.65 -5.96
CA ARG A 48 12.89 -0.09 -4.83
C ARG A 48 12.08 -1.15 -4.11
N ILE A 49 11.46 -2.05 -4.87
CA ILE A 49 10.69 -3.14 -4.27
C ILE A 49 11.60 -4.02 -3.44
N ALA A 50 12.76 -4.37 -3.96
CA ALA A 50 13.71 -5.21 -3.23
C ALA A 50 14.19 -4.52 -1.96
N ALA A 51 14.29 -3.20 -1.98
CA ALA A 51 14.75 -2.46 -0.81
C ALA A 51 13.80 -2.60 0.37
N TYR A 52 12.53 -2.92 0.11
CA TYR A 52 11.58 -3.18 1.18
C TYR A 52 11.69 -4.58 1.75
N GLY A 53 12.50 -5.43 1.13
CA GLY A 53 12.71 -6.78 1.61
C GLY A 53 11.62 -7.76 1.28
N VAL A 54 10.72 -7.42 0.35
CA VAL A 54 9.66 -8.35 -0.02
C VAL A 54 10.12 -9.28 -1.12
N MET A 55 9.70 -10.51 -1.03
CA MET A 55 10.05 -11.52 -2.01
C MET A 55 8.93 -11.78 -3.00
N SER A 56 7.74 -11.33 -2.71
CA SER A 56 6.58 -11.59 -3.54
C SER A 56 5.76 -10.31 -3.71
N THR A 57 5.16 -10.17 -4.86
CA THR A 57 4.27 -9.04 -5.14
C THR A 57 2.92 -9.57 -5.56
N PRO A 58 1.86 -8.78 -5.43
CA PRO A 58 1.85 -7.41 -4.96
C PRO A 58 2.06 -7.31 -3.46
N ALA A 59 2.54 -6.18 -3.01
CA ALA A 59 2.75 -5.93 -1.59
C ALA A 59 2.16 -4.58 -1.22
N LEU A 60 1.83 -4.42 0.03
CA LEU A 60 1.24 -3.19 0.54
C LEU A 60 2.15 -2.63 1.61
N VAL A 61 2.50 -1.36 1.47
CA VAL A 61 3.35 -0.65 2.41
C VAL A 61 2.57 0.51 3.00
N VAL A 62 2.57 0.63 4.31
CA VAL A 62 1.95 1.75 4.99
C VAL A 62 3.00 2.38 5.90
N ARG A 63 3.26 3.65 5.67
CA ARG A 63 4.21 4.44 6.46
C ARG A 63 5.58 3.78 6.50
N GLY A 64 5.99 3.25 5.35
CA GLY A 64 7.30 2.65 5.23
C GLY A 64 7.42 1.23 5.73
N ARG A 65 6.32 0.64 6.18
CA ARG A 65 6.32 -0.73 6.68
C ARG A 65 5.52 -1.62 5.76
N VAL A 66 6.07 -2.78 5.45
CA VAL A 66 5.34 -3.76 4.65
C VAL A 66 4.31 -4.43 5.55
N VAL A 67 3.03 -4.27 5.23
CA VAL A 67 1.95 -4.82 6.04
C VAL A 67 1.29 -6.03 5.39
N ALA A 68 1.55 -6.26 4.12
CA ALA A 68 1.05 -7.44 3.42
C ALA A 68 1.86 -7.66 2.16
N TYR A 69 2.00 -8.90 1.77
CA TYR A 69 2.70 -9.20 0.52
C TYR A 69 2.29 -10.58 0.03
N GLY A 70 2.54 -10.79 -1.26
CA GLY A 70 2.37 -12.11 -1.86
C GLY A 70 0.97 -12.45 -2.30
N ARG A 71 0.01 -11.55 -2.12
CA ARG A 71 -1.35 -11.82 -2.56
C ARG A 71 -2.13 -10.54 -2.71
N VAL A 72 -3.20 -10.61 -3.46
CA VAL A 72 -4.10 -9.48 -3.63
C VAL A 72 -5.07 -9.47 -2.46
N LEU A 73 -5.18 -8.33 -1.80
CA LEU A 73 -6.13 -8.16 -0.70
C LEU A 73 -7.49 -7.78 -1.27
N THR A 74 -8.54 -8.33 -0.67
CA THR A 74 -9.87 -7.84 -0.98
C THR A 74 -10.02 -6.45 -0.37
N LYS A 75 -11.07 -5.75 -0.79
CA LYS A 75 -11.34 -4.44 -0.22
C LYS A 75 -11.48 -4.51 1.30
N GLU A 76 -12.18 -5.54 1.78
CA GLU A 76 -12.39 -5.68 3.21
C GLU A 76 -11.10 -5.98 3.96
N GLU A 77 -10.25 -6.81 3.37
CA GLU A 77 -8.96 -7.09 4.00
C GLU A 77 -8.10 -5.84 4.02
N ALA A 78 -8.09 -5.11 2.93
CA ALA A 78 -7.33 -3.87 2.85
C ALA A 78 -7.87 -2.87 3.85
N LEU A 79 -9.19 -2.77 3.99
CA LEU A 79 -9.82 -1.86 4.91
C LEU A 79 -9.37 -2.14 6.34
N LYS A 80 -9.38 -3.40 6.73
CA LYS A 80 -8.99 -3.78 8.07
C LYS A 80 -7.53 -3.47 8.34
N ILE A 81 -6.67 -3.84 7.40
CA ILE A 81 -5.24 -3.63 7.56
C ILE A 81 -4.90 -2.14 7.60
N LEU A 82 -5.51 -1.37 6.70
CA LEU A 82 -5.24 0.06 6.66
C LEU A 82 -5.74 0.74 7.91
N LYS A 83 -6.92 0.35 8.37
CA LYS A 83 -7.45 0.94 9.59
C LYS A 83 -6.50 0.70 10.76
N GLU A 84 -6.06 -0.53 10.92
CA GLU A 84 -5.16 -0.84 12.01
C GLU A 84 -3.82 -0.13 11.87
N SER A 85 -3.29 -0.09 10.65
CA SER A 85 -1.98 0.49 10.42
C SER A 85 -1.98 2.00 10.60
N LEU A 86 -3.06 2.65 10.17
CA LEU A 86 -3.13 4.11 10.25
C LEU A 86 -3.55 4.59 11.63
N GLU A 87 -4.32 3.78 12.36
CA GLU A 87 -4.73 4.16 13.70
C GLU A 87 -3.69 3.84 14.76
N ASN A 88 -2.78 2.94 14.46
CA ASN A 88 -1.72 2.57 15.39
C ASN A 88 -0.41 3.06 14.85
N PRO A 89 0.00 4.25 15.22
CA PRO A 89 1.15 4.87 14.60
C PRO A 89 2.48 4.30 15.06
N LEU A 90 2.57 3.25 15.60
CA LEU A 90 3.79 2.76 16.01
C LEU A 90 4.66 2.20 14.95
#